data_4d5741decce7659a8a340602540c8527
#
_entry.id   4d5741decce7659a8a340602540c8527
#
_cell.length_a   1.000
_cell.length_b   1.000
_cell.length_c   1.000
_cell.angle_alpha   90.00
_cell.angle_beta   90.00
_cell.angle_gamma   90.00
#
_symmetry.space_group_name_H-M   'P 1'
#
loop_
_entity.id
_entity.type
_entity.pdbx_description
1 polymer ?
#
loop_
_entity_poly.entity_id
_entity_poly.type
_entity_poly.pdbx_seq_one_letter_code
_entity_poly.pdbx_strand_id
1 'polypeptide(L)'
;MPRLIDEWQDVPKLWDAVRTTIDNRGEPGQFILTGSNSVRREETQHSGNGRITRLKMLPMSLWESKESSGDISLQRLFDDTVFNIDGIMSPMSINDLIFATCRGGWPSTLKSRTDGAKLFVAQSYLDSVCKDDISRIDRVSRNEKLARLIIRAYSRNISTLAQKKTLLADVTTNDNVSCTRPTFDEYVDALERLFVIQDVEAWCPAIRSKTAI
;
A
#
# COMPACT_ATOMS: atom_id res chain seq x y z
N MET A 1 -5.46 27.69 12.20
CA MET A 1 -5.59 26.94 10.95
C MET A 1 -4.38 26.02 10.81
N PRO A 2 -4.54 24.72 10.53
CA PRO A 2 -3.42 23.80 10.36
C PRO A 2 -2.56 24.20 9.14
N ARG A 3 -1.28 23.89 9.21
CA ARG A 3 -0.34 24.05 8.09
C ARG A 3 -0.19 22.71 7.37
N LEU A 4 -0.38 22.70 6.05
CA LEU A 4 -0.09 21.56 5.20
C LEU A 4 1.36 21.62 4.74
N ILE A 5 2.07 20.51 4.86
CA ILE A 5 3.41 20.28 4.34
C ILE A 5 3.34 19.05 3.47
N ASP A 6 3.44 19.24 2.17
CA ASP A 6 3.39 18.17 1.18
C ASP A 6 4.78 17.63 0.89
N GLU A 7 4.88 16.33 0.59
CA GLU A 7 6.14 15.60 0.32
C GLU A 7 7.21 15.85 1.41
N TRP A 8 6.79 15.80 2.70
CA TRP A 8 7.69 16.10 3.83
C TRP A 8 8.94 15.20 3.87
N GLN A 9 8.89 14.02 3.27
CA GLN A 9 10.02 13.09 3.22
C GLN A 9 11.19 13.59 2.40
N ASP A 10 11.02 14.58 1.53
CA ASP A 10 12.11 15.22 0.79
C ASP A 10 13.03 16.02 1.71
N VAL A 11 12.50 16.44 2.86
CA VAL A 11 13.24 17.16 3.91
C VAL A 11 12.95 16.53 5.28
N PRO A 12 13.53 15.35 5.61
CA PRO A 12 13.22 14.61 6.83
C PRO A 12 13.36 15.39 8.14
N LYS A 13 14.23 16.41 8.15
CA LYS A 13 14.40 17.34 9.31
C LYS A 13 13.12 18.11 9.67
N LEU A 14 12.17 18.23 8.75
CA LEU A 14 10.86 18.85 9.03
C LEU A 14 10.08 18.07 10.09
N TRP A 15 10.26 16.75 10.16
CA TRP A 15 9.63 15.92 11.19
C TRP A 15 9.98 16.39 12.60
N ASP A 16 11.26 16.57 12.88
CA ASP A 16 11.73 17.01 14.20
C ASP A 16 11.36 18.48 14.49
N ALA A 17 11.39 19.33 13.48
CA ALA A 17 10.97 20.74 13.61
C ALA A 17 9.47 20.85 13.93
N VAL A 18 8.62 20.06 13.25
CA VAL A 18 7.17 19.99 13.52
C VAL A 18 6.93 19.49 14.93
N ARG A 19 7.58 18.40 15.35
CA ARG A 19 7.47 17.85 16.70
C ARG A 19 7.82 18.90 17.76
N THR A 20 8.99 19.57 17.61
CA THR A 20 9.42 20.61 18.54
C THR A 20 8.44 21.79 18.60
N THR A 21 7.86 22.16 17.46
CA THR A 21 6.85 23.22 17.40
C THR A 21 5.58 22.83 18.13
N ILE A 22 5.12 21.58 17.99
CA ILE A 22 3.96 21.04 18.70
C ILE A 22 4.22 21.04 20.22
N ASP A 23 5.41 20.58 20.64
CA ASP A 23 5.80 20.56 22.05
C ASP A 23 5.79 21.97 22.67
N ASN A 24 6.28 22.97 21.94
CA ASN A 24 6.34 24.35 22.42
C ASN A 24 4.97 25.03 22.50
N ARG A 25 4.04 24.65 21.62
CA ARG A 25 2.69 25.29 21.57
C ARG A 25 1.65 24.57 22.41
N GLY A 26 1.82 23.24 22.62
CA GLY A 26 0.93 22.46 23.45
C GLY A 26 -0.47 22.18 22.85
N GLU A 27 -0.71 22.53 21.58
CA GLU A 27 -2.03 22.38 20.95
C GLU A 27 -2.00 21.31 19.83
N PRO A 28 -3.03 20.45 19.71
CA PRO A 28 -3.16 19.46 18.63
C PRO A 28 -3.61 20.12 17.32
N GLY A 29 -3.51 19.36 16.20
CA GLY A 29 -4.11 19.74 14.92
C GLY A 29 -3.42 20.89 14.19
N GLN A 30 -2.15 21.18 14.48
CA GLN A 30 -1.43 22.32 13.91
C GLN A 30 -0.82 22.04 12.54
N PHE A 31 -0.52 20.77 12.25
CA PHE A 31 0.16 20.37 11.02
C PHE A 31 -0.50 19.16 10.39
N ILE A 32 -0.50 19.13 9.07
CA ILE A 32 -0.82 17.98 8.23
C ILE A 32 0.41 17.73 7.36
N LEU A 33 1.03 16.56 7.52
CA LEU A 33 2.18 16.14 6.72
C LEU A 33 1.69 15.09 5.72
N THR A 34 1.93 15.30 4.43
CA THR A 34 1.61 14.32 3.39
C THR A 34 2.89 13.84 2.71
N GLY A 35 2.88 12.61 2.20
CA GLY A 35 4.02 12.04 1.51
C GLY A 35 3.65 10.75 0.78
N SER A 36 4.32 10.52 -0.33
CA SER A 36 4.10 9.39 -1.22
C SER A 36 4.89 8.13 -0.82
N ASN A 37 5.78 8.24 0.16
CA ASN A 37 6.57 7.11 0.67
C ASN A 37 6.84 7.23 2.17
N SER A 38 7.31 6.13 2.77
CA SER A 38 7.75 6.12 4.15
C SER A 38 9.26 6.31 4.26
N VAL A 39 9.68 7.22 5.12
CA VAL A 39 11.08 7.47 5.45
C VAL A 39 11.58 6.40 6.42
N ARG A 40 12.84 5.98 6.31
CA ARG A 40 13.46 5.06 7.26
C ARG A 40 13.54 5.70 8.65
N ARG A 41 13.42 4.88 9.70
CA ARG A 41 13.49 5.38 11.09
C ARG A 41 14.79 6.09 11.42
N GLU A 42 15.88 5.67 10.77
CA GLU A 42 17.20 6.27 10.95
C GLU A 42 17.30 7.70 10.39
N GLU A 43 16.39 8.06 9.48
CA GLU A 43 16.34 9.39 8.87
C GLU A 43 15.60 10.43 9.72
N THR A 44 14.88 9.98 10.77
CA THR A 44 14.24 10.85 11.76
C THR A 44 14.83 10.58 13.14
N GLN A 45 15.20 11.63 13.86
CA GLN A 45 15.82 11.49 15.20
C GLN A 45 14.82 10.96 16.25
N HIS A 46 13.51 11.18 16.03
CA HIS A 46 12.47 10.85 16.99
C HIS A 46 11.25 10.20 16.34
N SER A 47 10.60 9.28 17.04
CA SER A 47 9.44 8.55 16.54
C SER A 47 8.17 9.39 16.34
N GLY A 48 8.07 10.55 16.98
CA GLY A 48 6.85 11.38 17.00
C GLY A 48 5.70 10.81 17.82
N ASN A 49 5.91 9.74 18.59
CA ASN A 49 4.87 9.09 19.39
C ASN A 49 4.20 10.08 20.35
N GLY A 50 2.87 10.06 20.40
CA GLY A 50 2.04 10.96 21.23
C GLY A 50 1.88 12.38 20.66
N ARG A 51 2.49 12.73 19.52
CA ARG A 51 2.39 14.05 18.88
C ARG A 51 1.92 13.96 17.43
N ILE A 52 2.34 12.93 16.70
CA ILE A 52 2.04 12.73 15.29
C ILE A 52 1.37 11.39 15.12
N THR A 53 0.14 11.40 14.60
CA THR A 53 -0.61 10.20 14.23
C THR A 53 -0.42 9.96 12.74
N ARG A 54 -0.07 8.72 12.38
CA ARG A 54 0.08 8.32 10.98
C ARG A 54 -1.21 7.71 10.46
N LEU A 55 -1.68 8.22 9.34
CA LEU A 55 -2.82 7.68 8.60
C LEU A 55 -2.33 7.23 7.23
N LYS A 56 -2.49 5.95 6.92
CA LYS A 56 -2.17 5.41 5.59
C LYS A 56 -3.40 5.56 4.70
N MET A 57 -3.28 6.31 3.61
CA MET A 57 -4.29 6.34 2.55
C MET A 57 -4.09 5.13 1.64
N LEU A 58 -5.13 4.34 1.48
CA LEU A 58 -5.17 3.22 0.54
C LEU A 58 -5.83 3.66 -0.77
N PRO A 59 -5.66 2.92 -1.87
CA PRO A 59 -6.47 3.09 -3.07
C PRO A 59 -7.95 2.99 -2.74
N MET A 60 -8.80 3.62 -3.55
CA MET A 60 -10.26 3.57 -3.34
C MET A 60 -10.77 2.13 -3.36
N SER A 61 -11.62 1.82 -2.41
CA SER A 61 -12.41 0.60 -2.40
C SER A 61 -13.53 0.64 -3.46
N LEU A 62 -14.12 -0.52 -3.76
CA LEU A 62 -15.27 -0.60 -4.66
C LEU A 62 -16.49 0.17 -4.11
N TRP A 63 -16.59 0.34 -2.80
CA TRP A 63 -17.63 1.15 -2.19
C TRP A 63 -17.42 2.64 -2.43
N GLU A 64 -16.19 3.14 -2.29
CA GLU A 64 -15.84 4.54 -2.56
C GLU A 64 -15.97 4.90 -4.05
N SER A 65 -15.67 3.96 -4.95
CA SER A 65 -15.90 4.12 -6.39
C SER A 65 -17.36 3.91 -6.81
N LYS A 66 -18.27 3.60 -5.86
CA LYS A 66 -19.71 3.36 -6.08
C LYS A 66 -20.02 2.13 -6.94
N GLU A 67 -19.13 1.19 -6.98
CA GLU A 67 -19.28 -0.09 -7.69
C GLU A 67 -19.77 -1.21 -6.77
N SER A 68 -19.70 -1.02 -5.45
CA SER A 68 -20.30 -1.88 -4.43
C SER A 68 -21.47 -1.17 -3.77
N SER A 69 -22.56 -1.91 -3.50
CA SER A 69 -23.72 -1.41 -2.75
C SER A 69 -23.42 -1.11 -1.27
N GLY A 70 -22.40 -1.79 -0.71
CA GLY A 70 -22.09 -1.72 0.72
C GLY A 70 -23.06 -2.49 1.61
N ASP A 71 -23.89 -3.36 1.05
CA ASP A 71 -24.89 -4.15 1.81
C ASP A 71 -24.25 -5.05 2.86
N ILE A 72 -23.02 -5.52 2.58
CA ILE A 72 -22.22 -6.29 3.53
C ILE A 72 -21.09 -5.39 4.06
N SER A 73 -21.12 -5.13 5.36
CA SER A 73 -20.08 -4.41 6.09
C SER A 73 -19.35 -5.37 7.04
N LEU A 74 -18.01 -5.35 6.99
CA LEU A 74 -17.19 -6.17 7.90
C LEU A 74 -17.47 -5.80 9.37
N GLN A 75 -17.63 -4.51 9.68
CA GLN A 75 -18.00 -4.07 11.01
C GLN A 75 -19.34 -4.68 11.44
N ARG A 76 -20.35 -4.63 10.57
CA ARG A 76 -21.67 -5.20 10.88
C ARG A 76 -21.62 -6.71 11.10
N LEU A 77 -20.75 -7.44 10.38
CA LEU A 77 -20.56 -8.87 10.60
C LEU A 77 -19.96 -9.18 11.99
N PHE A 78 -19.20 -8.25 12.59
CA PHE A 78 -18.69 -8.40 13.96
C PHE A 78 -19.67 -7.94 15.01
N ASP A 79 -20.44 -6.87 14.76
CA ASP A 79 -21.32 -6.25 15.74
C ASP A 79 -22.68 -6.94 15.83
N ASP A 80 -23.15 -7.56 14.72
CA ASP A 80 -24.47 -8.17 14.61
C ASP A 80 -24.35 -9.66 14.29
N THR A 81 -24.41 -10.49 15.33
CA THR A 81 -24.32 -11.95 15.21
C THR A 81 -25.51 -12.60 14.48
N VAL A 82 -26.59 -11.84 14.24
CA VAL A 82 -27.82 -12.30 13.55
C VAL A 82 -27.89 -11.77 12.12
N PHE A 83 -26.90 -10.99 11.68
CA PHE A 83 -26.87 -10.42 10.34
C PHE A 83 -26.85 -11.53 9.28
N ASN A 84 -27.99 -11.67 8.58
CA ASN A 84 -28.12 -12.63 7.51
C ASN A 84 -27.63 -12.05 6.17
N ILE A 85 -26.73 -12.73 5.52
CA ILE A 85 -26.16 -12.38 4.21
C ILE A 85 -26.81 -13.16 3.06
N ASP A 86 -27.74 -14.08 3.36
CA ASP A 86 -28.40 -14.90 2.35
C ASP A 86 -29.21 -14.04 1.38
N GLY A 87 -29.03 -14.28 0.08
CA GLY A 87 -29.77 -13.58 -0.96
C GLY A 87 -29.23 -12.19 -1.30
N ILE A 88 -28.18 -11.70 -0.62
CA ILE A 88 -27.51 -10.47 -1.02
C ILE A 88 -26.70 -10.72 -2.30
N MET A 89 -27.02 -9.97 -3.35
CA MET A 89 -26.38 -10.09 -4.66
C MET A 89 -25.53 -8.88 -4.97
N SER A 90 -24.32 -9.10 -5.49
CA SER A 90 -23.50 -8.01 -6.02
C SER A 90 -24.08 -7.50 -7.34
N PRO A 91 -24.17 -6.18 -7.56
CA PRO A 91 -24.55 -5.63 -8.86
C PRO A 91 -23.44 -5.78 -9.91
N MET A 92 -22.19 -6.08 -9.48
CA MET A 92 -21.05 -6.25 -10.37
C MET A 92 -21.05 -7.63 -11.03
N SER A 93 -20.82 -7.65 -12.33
CA SER A 93 -20.46 -8.88 -13.03
C SER A 93 -19.00 -9.26 -12.74
N ILE A 94 -18.64 -10.51 -13.05
CA ILE A 94 -17.24 -10.98 -13.00
C ILE A 94 -16.34 -10.14 -13.92
N ASN A 95 -16.81 -9.74 -15.10
CA ASN A 95 -16.05 -8.91 -16.02
C ASN A 95 -15.81 -7.51 -15.46
N ASP A 96 -16.81 -6.93 -14.79
CA ASP A 96 -16.65 -5.62 -14.11
C ASP A 96 -15.63 -5.71 -12.98
N LEU A 97 -15.65 -6.80 -12.21
CA LEU A 97 -14.66 -7.02 -11.14
C LEU A 97 -13.24 -7.17 -11.68
N ILE A 98 -13.07 -7.94 -12.77
CA ILE A 98 -11.77 -8.06 -13.46
C ILE A 98 -11.31 -6.69 -13.96
N PHE A 99 -12.20 -5.94 -14.60
CA PHE A 99 -11.87 -4.60 -15.08
C PHE A 99 -11.49 -3.65 -13.95
N ALA A 100 -12.25 -3.61 -12.86
CA ALA A 100 -11.97 -2.79 -11.68
C ALA A 100 -10.62 -3.15 -11.04
N THR A 101 -10.29 -4.43 -10.99
CA THR A 101 -8.98 -4.93 -10.51
C THR A 101 -7.83 -4.44 -11.38
N CYS A 102 -7.97 -4.50 -12.71
CA CYS A 102 -6.96 -4.03 -13.65
C CYS A 102 -6.83 -2.51 -13.67
N ARG A 103 -7.94 -1.79 -13.56
CA ARG A 103 -7.97 -0.32 -13.49
C ARG A 103 -7.32 0.21 -12.21
N GLY A 104 -7.47 -0.51 -11.10
CA GLY A 104 -7.05 -0.08 -9.78
C GLY A 104 -7.95 0.98 -9.13
N GLY A 105 -7.60 1.40 -7.92
CA GLY A 105 -8.39 2.32 -7.10
C GLY A 105 -7.92 3.78 -7.14
N TRP A 106 -7.41 4.28 -8.25
CA TRP A 106 -7.01 5.70 -8.38
C TRP A 106 -8.21 6.58 -8.73
N PRO A 107 -8.47 7.69 -7.98
CA PRO A 107 -9.58 8.60 -8.25
C PRO A 107 -9.58 9.18 -9.67
N SER A 108 -8.41 9.37 -10.26
CA SER A 108 -8.27 9.88 -11.63
C SER A 108 -8.88 8.95 -12.68
N THR A 109 -8.91 7.64 -12.43
CA THR A 109 -9.49 6.66 -13.37
C THR A 109 -10.99 6.83 -13.52
N LEU A 110 -11.69 7.32 -12.49
CA LEU A 110 -13.14 7.56 -12.54
C LEU A 110 -13.49 8.73 -13.45
N LYS A 111 -12.56 9.68 -13.66
CA LYS A 111 -12.76 10.84 -14.54
C LYS A 111 -12.42 10.54 -15.99
N SER A 112 -11.73 9.44 -16.26
CA SER A 112 -11.32 9.05 -17.62
C SER A 112 -12.53 8.60 -18.45
N ARG A 113 -12.60 9.05 -19.71
CA ARG A 113 -13.76 8.82 -20.58
C ARG A 113 -13.80 7.44 -21.22
N THR A 114 -12.66 6.79 -21.40
CA THR A 114 -12.57 5.48 -22.05
C THR A 114 -11.89 4.46 -21.14
N ASP A 115 -12.27 3.20 -21.31
CA ASP A 115 -11.70 2.12 -20.50
C ASP A 115 -10.20 1.92 -20.78
N GLY A 116 -9.77 2.13 -22.02
CA GLY A 116 -8.33 2.13 -22.34
C GLY A 116 -7.56 3.19 -21.57
N ALA A 117 -8.11 4.42 -21.42
CA ALA A 117 -7.48 5.47 -20.64
C ALA A 117 -7.43 5.14 -19.14
N LYS A 118 -8.47 4.47 -18.61
CA LYS A 118 -8.50 4.02 -17.21
C LYS A 118 -7.41 2.97 -16.93
N LEU A 119 -7.26 1.99 -17.81
CA LEU A 119 -6.23 0.95 -17.69
C LEU A 119 -4.81 1.52 -17.87
N PHE A 120 -4.65 2.51 -18.75
CA PHE A 120 -3.36 3.16 -18.98
C PHE A 120 -2.82 3.86 -17.71
N VAL A 121 -3.68 4.38 -16.84
CA VAL A 121 -3.25 4.98 -15.56
C VAL A 121 -2.51 3.95 -14.69
N ALA A 122 -3.06 2.75 -14.54
CA ALA A 122 -2.43 1.69 -13.76
C ALA A 122 -1.09 1.23 -14.37
N GLN A 123 -1.05 1.10 -15.70
CA GLN A 123 0.17 0.74 -16.41
C GLN A 123 1.26 1.80 -16.28
N SER A 124 0.91 3.08 -16.46
CA SER A 124 1.85 4.20 -16.29
C SER A 124 2.40 4.28 -14.87
N TYR A 125 1.55 4.02 -13.86
CA TYR A 125 2.00 3.98 -12.48
C TYR A 125 3.01 2.86 -12.24
N LEU A 126 2.72 1.65 -12.72
CA LEU A 126 3.67 0.52 -12.64
C LEU A 126 4.99 0.84 -13.32
N ASP A 127 4.94 1.48 -14.48
CA ASP A 127 6.14 1.90 -15.22
C ASP A 127 6.97 2.90 -14.40
N SER A 128 6.34 3.92 -13.82
CA SER A 128 7.02 4.92 -12.97
C SER A 128 7.66 4.27 -11.75
N VAL A 129 6.93 3.42 -11.03
CA VAL A 129 7.45 2.70 -9.87
C VAL A 129 8.71 1.91 -10.23
N CYS A 130 8.66 1.12 -11.30
CA CYS A 130 9.77 0.22 -11.64
C CYS A 130 10.98 0.95 -12.23
N LYS A 131 10.76 2.04 -12.97
CA LYS A 131 11.84 2.80 -13.62
C LYS A 131 12.52 3.77 -12.68
N ASP A 132 11.72 4.53 -11.92
CA ASP A 132 12.18 5.71 -11.21
C ASP A 132 12.06 5.57 -9.70
N ASP A 133 10.84 5.35 -9.18
CA ASP A 133 10.53 5.54 -7.77
C ASP A 133 11.27 4.54 -6.88
N ILE A 134 11.39 3.29 -7.32
CA ILE A 134 12.07 2.22 -6.57
C ILE A 134 13.57 2.51 -6.35
N SER A 135 14.18 3.31 -7.23
CA SER A 135 15.58 3.71 -7.09
C SER A 135 15.73 5.03 -6.35
N ARG A 136 14.72 5.91 -6.43
CA ARG A 136 14.73 7.21 -5.76
C ARG A 136 14.55 7.11 -4.25
N ILE A 137 13.81 6.12 -3.77
CA ILE A 137 13.40 6.02 -2.36
C ILE A 137 14.59 5.99 -1.38
N ASP A 138 15.72 5.48 -1.80
CA ASP A 138 16.95 5.42 -1.00
C ASP A 138 18.23 5.69 -1.82
N ARG A 139 18.06 6.18 -3.06
CA ARG A 139 19.14 6.50 -4.01
C ARG A 139 19.99 5.28 -4.40
N VAL A 140 19.42 4.07 -4.30
CA VAL A 140 20.04 2.82 -4.72
C VAL A 140 19.57 2.49 -6.12
N SER A 141 20.49 2.34 -7.09
CA SER A 141 20.13 1.93 -8.44
C SER A 141 19.57 0.50 -8.45
N ARG A 142 18.36 0.32 -8.94
CA ARG A 142 17.68 -0.97 -9.02
C ARG A 142 17.35 -1.34 -10.46
N ASN A 143 17.36 -2.65 -10.74
CA ASN A 143 17.01 -3.17 -12.04
C ASN A 143 15.50 -3.19 -12.25
N GLU A 144 15.01 -2.44 -13.25
CA GLU A 144 13.58 -2.35 -13.60
C GLU A 144 12.95 -3.72 -13.84
N LYS A 145 13.64 -4.59 -14.61
CA LYS A 145 13.13 -5.92 -14.94
C LYS A 145 12.92 -6.75 -13.69
N LEU A 146 13.87 -6.74 -12.75
CA LEU A 146 13.75 -7.48 -11.50
C LEU A 146 12.60 -6.93 -10.64
N ALA A 147 12.43 -5.60 -10.57
CA ALA A 147 11.31 -4.98 -9.87
C ALA A 147 9.96 -5.48 -10.43
N ARG A 148 9.79 -5.49 -11.75
CA ARG A 148 8.58 -6.01 -12.41
C ARG A 148 8.33 -7.48 -12.13
N LEU A 149 9.37 -8.30 -12.09
CA LEU A 149 9.26 -9.73 -11.80
C LEU A 149 8.82 -9.96 -10.35
N ILE A 150 9.34 -9.20 -9.41
CA ILE A 150 8.95 -9.27 -7.99
C ILE A 150 7.49 -8.84 -7.83
N ILE A 151 7.07 -7.71 -8.42
CA ILE A 151 5.66 -7.28 -8.38
C ILE A 151 4.75 -8.34 -9.02
N ARG A 152 5.17 -8.97 -10.11
CA ARG A 152 4.42 -10.05 -10.75
C ARG A 152 4.31 -11.29 -9.86
N ALA A 153 5.35 -11.67 -9.15
CA ALA A 153 5.30 -12.77 -8.18
C ALA A 153 4.31 -12.46 -7.04
N TYR A 154 4.31 -11.24 -6.52
CA TYR A 154 3.32 -10.79 -5.54
C TYR A 154 1.90 -10.83 -6.11
N SER A 155 1.67 -10.36 -7.34
CA SER A 155 0.33 -10.36 -7.96
C SER A 155 -0.25 -11.75 -8.16
N ARG A 156 0.60 -12.77 -8.44
CA ARG A 156 0.16 -14.17 -8.55
C ARG A 156 -0.23 -14.78 -7.20
N ASN A 157 0.31 -14.24 -6.13
CA ASN A 157 0.14 -14.73 -4.76
C ASN A 157 -0.68 -13.78 -3.89
N ILE A 158 -1.42 -12.84 -4.51
CA ILE A 158 -2.21 -11.85 -3.76
C ILE A 158 -3.27 -12.54 -2.90
N SER A 159 -3.47 -12.05 -1.68
CA SER A 159 -4.42 -12.59 -0.69
C SER A 159 -4.22 -14.09 -0.38
N THR A 160 -2.98 -14.57 -0.44
CA THR A 160 -2.60 -15.93 -0.06
C THR A 160 -1.67 -15.93 1.16
N LEU A 161 -1.41 -17.10 1.72
CA LEU A 161 -0.43 -17.31 2.79
C LEU A 161 0.99 -17.58 2.26
N ALA A 162 1.30 -17.12 1.05
CA ALA A 162 2.61 -17.35 0.44
C ALA A 162 3.73 -16.66 1.24
N GLN A 163 4.75 -17.44 1.58
CA GLN A 163 5.94 -16.91 2.25
C GLN A 163 6.88 -16.23 1.24
N LYS A 164 7.72 -15.30 1.70
CA LYS A 164 8.76 -14.63 0.88
C LYS A 164 9.67 -15.63 0.15
N LYS A 165 9.89 -16.85 0.71
CA LYS A 165 10.62 -17.95 0.04
C LYS A 165 9.90 -18.42 -1.23
N THR A 166 8.58 -18.54 -1.19
CA THR A 166 7.75 -18.95 -2.34
C THR A 166 7.80 -17.90 -3.44
N LEU A 167 7.69 -16.62 -3.07
CA LEU A 167 7.78 -15.51 -4.01
C LEU A 167 9.16 -15.41 -4.67
N LEU A 168 10.23 -15.60 -3.91
CA LEU A 168 11.58 -15.66 -4.45
C LEU A 168 11.76 -16.84 -5.41
N ALA A 169 11.23 -18.02 -5.07
CA ALA A 169 11.26 -19.19 -5.96
C ALA A 169 10.47 -18.92 -7.25
N ASP A 170 9.33 -18.22 -7.20
CA ASP A 170 8.57 -17.83 -8.40
C ASP A 170 9.42 -16.96 -9.34
N VAL A 171 10.12 -15.95 -8.81
CA VAL A 171 11.00 -15.07 -9.58
C VAL A 171 12.17 -15.85 -10.22
N THR A 172 12.84 -16.71 -9.45
CA THR A 172 14.06 -17.39 -9.89
C THR A 172 13.79 -18.56 -10.84
N THR A 173 12.72 -19.32 -10.61
CA THR A 173 12.39 -20.52 -11.37
C THR A 173 11.63 -20.19 -12.64
N ASN A 174 10.56 -19.39 -12.53
CA ASN A 174 9.69 -19.12 -13.66
C ASN A 174 10.26 -18.10 -14.65
N ASP A 175 11.09 -17.19 -14.19
CA ASP A 175 11.63 -16.11 -15.00
C ASP A 175 13.12 -16.28 -15.32
N ASN A 176 13.74 -17.36 -14.84
CA ASN A 176 15.15 -17.72 -15.04
C ASN A 176 16.11 -16.55 -14.77
N VAL A 177 15.85 -15.83 -13.67
CA VAL A 177 16.64 -14.66 -13.25
C VAL A 177 17.37 -14.99 -11.95
N SER A 178 18.66 -14.68 -11.90
CA SER A 178 19.43 -14.79 -10.67
C SER A 178 19.00 -13.69 -9.70
N CYS A 179 18.45 -14.08 -8.56
CA CYS A 179 18.09 -13.16 -7.46
C CYS A 179 18.45 -13.84 -6.13
N THR A 180 19.30 -13.20 -5.34
CA THR A 180 19.63 -13.68 -4.01
C THR A 180 18.55 -13.27 -3.01
N ARG A 181 18.46 -13.96 -1.87
CA ARG A 181 17.49 -13.60 -0.82
C ARG A 181 17.69 -12.18 -0.30
N PRO A 182 18.92 -11.71 0.02
CA PRO A 182 19.13 -10.32 0.41
C PRO A 182 18.65 -9.30 -0.63
N THR A 183 19.00 -9.51 -1.89
CA THR A 183 18.55 -8.64 -2.98
C THR A 183 17.02 -8.61 -3.09
N PHE A 184 16.35 -9.76 -3.00
CA PHE A 184 14.90 -9.83 -2.99
C PHE A 184 14.29 -9.02 -1.83
N ASP A 185 14.81 -9.21 -0.62
CA ASP A 185 14.32 -8.51 0.58
C ASP A 185 14.52 -6.98 0.49
N GLU A 186 15.62 -6.50 -0.12
CA GLU A 186 15.85 -5.07 -0.39
C GLU A 186 14.83 -4.47 -1.37
N TYR A 187 14.44 -5.22 -2.42
CA TYR A 187 13.40 -4.78 -3.36
C TYR A 187 12.02 -4.77 -2.69
N VAL A 188 11.73 -5.78 -1.89
CA VAL A 188 10.47 -5.85 -1.13
C VAL A 188 10.37 -4.68 -0.17
N ASP A 189 11.41 -4.37 0.63
CA ASP A 189 11.44 -3.21 1.52
C ASP A 189 11.15 -1.90 0.75
N ALA A 190 11.80 -1.71 -0.40
CA ALA A 190 11.59 -0.53 -1.22
C ALA A 190 10.13 -0.43 -1.72
N LEU A 191 9.53 -1.54 -2.18
CA LEU A 191 8.15 -1.58 -2.66
C LEU A 191 7.13 -1.39 -1.52
N GLU A 192 7.40 -1.92 -0.32
CA GLU A 192 6.57 -1.69 0.87
C GLU A 192 6.61 -0.20 1.28
N ARG A 193 7.78 0.42 1.25
CA ARG A 193 7.96 1.85 1.55
C ARG A 193 7.30 2.77 0.52
N LEU A 194 7.19 2.34 -0.73
CA LEU A 194 6.41 3.00 -1.78
C LEU A 194 4.91 2.70 -1.71
N PHE A 195 4.47 1.92 -0.74
CA PHE A 195 3.08 1.47 -0.60
C PHE A 195 2.52 0.69 -1.81
N VAL A 196 3.39 0.11 -2.63
CA VAL A 196 3.01 -0.71 -3.80
C VAL A 196 2.55 -2.09 -3.37
N ILE A 197 3.22 -2.67 -2.37
CA ILE A 197 2.87 -3.95 -1.76
C ILE A 197 2.64 -3.76 -0.27
N GLN A 198 1.87 -4.66 0.32
CA GLN A 198 1.63 -4.69 1.76
C GLN A 198 1.39 -6.12 2.20
N ASP A 199 2.22 -6.56 3.15
CA ASP A 199 1.95 -7.79 3.88
C ASP A 199 0.94 -7.50 5.00
N VAL A 200 -0.08 -8.34 5.13
CA VAL A 200 -1.07 -8.27 6.20
C VAL A 200 -0.74 -9.34 7.21
N GLU A 201 -0.42 -8.93 8.43
CA GLU A 201 -0.16 -9.87 9.52
C GLU A 201 -1.44 -10.66 9.85
N ALA A 202 -1.26 -11.95 10.15
CA ALA A 202 -2.35 -12.77 10.62
C ALA A 202 -2.93 -12.22 11.94
N TRP A 203 -4.25 -12.12 12.01
CA TRP A 203 -4.93 -11.75 13.23
C TRP A 203 -5.12 -12.96 14.14
N CYS A 204 -4.57 -12.89 15.34
CA CYS A 204 -4.55 -13.96 16.30
C CYS A 204 -4.96 -13.46 17.69
N PRO A 205 -6.27 -13.50 18.04
CA PRO A 205 -6.78 -12.85 19.25
C PRO A 205 -6.36 -13.46 20.58
N ALA A 206 -5.92 -14.70 20.63
CA ALA A 206 -5.61 -15.39 21.88
C ALA A 206 -4.43 -16.35 21.76
N ILE A 207 -3.52 -16.10 20.85
CA ILE A 207 -2.47 -17.05 20.52
C ILE A 207 -1.17 -16.71 21.27
N ARG A 208 -0.56 -17.74 21.81
CA ARG A 208 0.72 -17.66 22.53
C ARG A 208 1.92 -17.33 21.63
N SER A 209 1.77 -17.46 20.31
CA SER A 209 2.84 -17.19 19.33
C SER A 209 2.26 -16.82 17.97
N LYS A 210 2.79 -15.76 17.34
CA LYS A 210 2.46 -15.35 15.95
C LYS A 210 2.87 -16.40 14.89
N THR A 211 3.66 -17.40 15.25
CA THR A 211 4.17 -18.45 14.36
C THR A 211 3.33 -19.72 14.37
N ALA A 212 2.18 -19.73 15.04
CA ALA A 212 1.31 -20.91 15.18
C ALA A 212 0.20 -20.99 14.12
N ILE A 213 0.38 -20.34 12.97
CA ILE A 213 -0.50 -20.47 11.80
C ILE A 213 0.33 -20.92 10.61
#